data_171da11d3b2da2ecf5754b00c5c2800f
#
_entry.id   171da11d3b2da2ecf5754b00c5c2800f
#
_cell.length_a   1.000
_cell.length_b   1.000
_cell.length_c   1.000
_cell.angle_alpha   90.00
_cell.angle_beta   90.00
_cell.angle_gamma   90.00
#
_symmetry.space_group_name_H-M   'P 1'
#
loop_
_entity.id
_entity.type
_entity.pdbx_description
1 polymer ?
#
loop_
_entity_poly.entity_id
_entity_poly.type
_entity_poly.pdbx_seq_one_letter_code
_entity_poly.pdbx_strand_id
1 'polypeptide(L)'
;EENWKNTFKLFGIYKKAQFVTNGSLSKVLEGKNNYKDKEEFDLVIVDEAHGFRSDNSGKYDELQKICKSPCLSMGLLKQQKKKVMLLSATPLNNRPDDLLNQLLLFQNSQSCTIDGIPNLKKFFTPLIEEYRKVMRDRGNRDVTAEVDSIYEKIRNKVIDKVTVRRTRNNILNDK
;
A
#
# COMPACT_ATOMS: atom_id res chain seq x y z
N GLU A 1 -12.07 -0.26 -14.01
CA GLU A 1 -11.39 0.79 -14.80
C GLU A 1 -12.37 1.86 -15.27
N GLU A 2 -13.52 1.49 -15.84
CA GLU A 2 -14.51 2.45 -16.39
C GLU A 2 -15.07 3.42 -15.31
N ASN A 3 -15.40 2.90 -14.12
CA ASN A 3 -15.87 3.74 -13.01
C ASN A 3 -14.83 4.80 -12.61
N TRP A 4 -13.56 4.44 -12.59
CA TRP A 4 -12.47 5.38 -12.32
C TRP A 4 -12.37 6.45 -13.40
N LYS A 5 -12.44 6.07 -14.69
CA LYS A 5 -12.40 7.02 -15.80
C LYS A 5 -13.55 8.04 -15.71
N ASN A 6 -14.76 7.57 -15.41
CA ASN A 6 -15.93 8.43 -15.26
C ASN A 6 -15.78 9.37 -14.06
N THR A 7 -15.30 8.89 -12.92
CA THR A 7 -15.01 9.71 -11.75
C THR A 7 -13.95 10.79 -12.08
N PHE A 8 -12.87 10.43 -12.73
CA PHE A 8 -11.81 11.38 -13.09
C PHE A 8 -12.28 12.42 -14.12
N LYS A 9 -13.18 12.05 -15.04
CA LYS A 9 -13.84 13.01 -15.95
C LYS A 9 -14.71 14.01 -15.16
N LEU A 10 -15.52 13.51 -14.22
CA LEU A 10 -16.38 14.35 -13.38
C LEU A 10 -15.59 15.41 -12.61
N PHE A 11 -14.42 15.05 -12.08
CA PHE A 11 -13.55 15.98 -11.36
C PHE A 11 -12.56 16.75 -12.25
N GLY A 12 -12.66 16.63 -13.58
CA GLY A 12 -11.81 17.38 -14.53
C GLY A 12 -10.34 16.99 -14.54
N ILE A 13 -9.96 15.87 -13.93
CA ILE A 13 -8.57 15.42 -13.80
C ILE A 13 -8.20 14.26 -14.74
N TYR A 14 -9.12 13.80 -15.58
CA TYR A 14 -8.92 12.66 -16.48
C TYR A 14 -7.66 12.79 -17.35
N LYS A 15 -7.40 13.98 -17.93
CA LYS A 15 -6.24 14.22 -18.79
C LYS A 15 -4.89 14.15 -18.06
N LYS A 16 -4.89 14.26 -16.73
CA LYS A 16 -3.70 14.18 -15.88
C LYS A 16 -3.41 12.77 -15.38
N ALA A 17 -4.33 11.84 -15.62
CA ALA A 17 -4.24 10.47 -15.14
C ALA A 17 -3.86 9.50 -16.27
N GLN A 18 -3.12 8.47 -15.93
CA GLN A 18 -2.89 7.30 -16.77
C GLN A 18 -3.40 6.06 -16.04
N PHE A 19 -4.26 5.30 -16.70
CA PHE A 19 -4.82 4.07 -16.18
C PHE A 19 -3.96 2.90 -16.66
N VAL A 20 -3.49 2.10 -15.72
CA VAL A 20 -2.53 1.01 -15.96
C VAL A 20 -3.08 -0.27 -15.36
N THR A 21 -3.09 -1.34 -16.13
CA THR A 21 -3.41 -2.68 -15.62
C THR A 21 -2.16 -3.34 -15.02
N ASN A 22 -2.35 -4.30 -14.12
CA ASN A 22 -1.25 -5.06 -13.51
C ASN A 22 -0.36 -5.79 -14.55
N GLY A 23 -0.89 -6.07 -15.74
CA GLY A 23 -0.12 -6.68 -16.84
C GLY A 23 0.71 -5.67 -17.65
N SER A 24 0.61 -4.38 -17.36
CA SER A 24 1.29 -3.31 -18.11
C SER A 24 2.27 -2.51 -17.26
N LEU A 25 2.60 -2.95 -16.06
CA LEU A 25 3.53 -2.24 -15.15
C LEU A 25 4.94 -2.12 -15.75
N SER A 26 5.43 -3.15 -16.43
CA SER A 26 6.72 -3.13 -17.13
C SER A 26 6.80 -2.02 -18.19
N LYS A 27 5.70 -1.73 -18.89
CA LYS A 27 5.64 -0.67 -19.89
C LYS A 27 5.81 0.73 -19.27
N VAL A 28 5.28 0.93 -18.06
CA VAL A 28 5.48 2.17 -17.29
C VAL A 28 6.93 2.30 -16.82
N LEU A 29 7.55 1.18 -16.40
CA LEU A 29 8.95 1.18 -16.00
C LEU A 29 9.89 1.59 -17.13
N GLU A 30 9.55 1.23 -18.37
CA GLU A 30 10.35 1.45 -19.56
C GLU A 30 9.94 2.71 -20.35
N GLY A 31 8.84 3.39 -19.97
CA GLY A 31 8.29 4.53 -20.72
C GLY A 31 7.91 4.19 -22.15
N LYS A 32 7.40 2.96 -22.41
CA LYS A 32 7.12 2.44 -23.76
C LYS A 32 5.62 2.39 -24.07
N ASN A 33 5.31 2.29 -25.36
CA ASN A 33 3.94 2.04 -25.86
C ASN A 33 2.90 3.06 -25.37
N ASN A 34 3.22 4.37 -25.46
CA ASN A 34 2.37 5.47 -25.00
C ASN A 34 2.16 5.53 -23.46
N TYR A 35 2.89 4.72 -22.69
CA TYR A 35 2.95 4.90 -21.25
C TYR A 35 4.02 5.94 -20.92
N LYS A 36 3.66 6.86 -20.02
CA LYS A 36 4.61 7.78 -19.41
C LYS A 36 5.61 7.03 -18.56
N ASP A 37 6.83 7.53 -18.47
CA ASP A 37 7.84 6.97 -17.56
C ASP A 37 7.38 7.07 -16.10
N LYS A 38 7.83 6.12 -15.29
CA LYS A 38 7.51 6.07 -13.85
C LYS A 38 7.80 7.37 -13.12
N GLU A 39 8.80 8.14 -13.55
CA GLU A 39 9.22 9.39 -12.89
C GLU A 39 8.31 10.58 -13.20
N GLU A 40 7.45 10.48 -14.22
CA GLU A 40 6.49 11.52 -14.57
C GLU A 40 5.23 11.56 -13.68
N PHE A 41 5.08 10.60 -12.74
CA PHE A 41 3.94 10.55 -11.85
C PHE A 41 4.29 11.03 -10.43
N ASP A 42 3.46 11.90 -9.88
CA ASP A 42 3.56 12.39 -8.50
C ASP A 42 2.75 11.54 -7.51
N LEU A 43 1.68 10.92 -8.00
CA LEU A 43 0.76 10.09 -7.22
C LEU A 43 0.54 8.76 -7.93
N VAL A 44 0.63 7.67 -7.18
CA VAL A 44 0.25 6.32 -7.60
C VAL A 44 -0.95 5.88 -6.77
N ILE A 45 -2.06 5.54 -7.43
CA ILE A 45 -3.24 4.96 -6.78
C ILE A 45 -3.32 3.49 -7.19
N VAL A 46 -3.31 2.61 -6.22
CA VAL A 46 -3.43 1.16 -6.43
C VAL A 46 -4.79 0.71 -5.94
N ASP A 47 -5.68 0.41 -6.87
CA ASP A 47 -6.97 -0.19 -6.56
C ASP A 47 -6.82 -1.69 -6.33
N GLU A 48 -7.65 -2.25 -5.44
CA GLU A 48 -7.56 -3.65 -5.01
C GLU A 48 -6.15 -4.06 -4.56
N ALA A 49 -5.52 -3.23 -3.74
CA ALA A 49 -4.14 -3.40 -3.30
C ALA A 49 -3.88 -4.74 -2.57
N HIS A 50 -4.95 -5.44 -2.17
CA HIS A 50 -4.83 -6.79 -1.61
C HIS A 50 -4.18 -7.79 -2.58
N GLY A 51 -4.16 -7.53 -3.88
CA GLY A 51 -3.43 -8.32 -4.87
C GLY A 51 -1.90 -8.28 -4.72
N PHE A 52 -1.37 -7.30 -3.98
CA PHE A 52 0.06 -7.09 -3.75
C PHE A 52 0.49 -7.42 -2.30
N ARG A 53 -0.10 -8.45 -1.69
CA ARG A 53 0.23 -8.92 -0.35
C ARG A 53 1.51 -9.76 -0.30
N SER A 54 1.84 -10.43 -1.41
CA SER A 54 3.02 -11.28 -1.52
C SER A 54 4.10 -10.59 -2.34
N ASP A 55 5.32 -10.57 -1.82
CA ASP A 55 6.51 -10.05 -2.48
C ASP A 55 7.14 -11.02 -3.50
N ASN A 56 6.53 -12.21 -3.68
CA ASN A 56 7.06 -13.27 -4.56
C ASN A 56 6.62 -13.14 -6.03
N SER A 57 6.08 -12.01 -6.46
CA SER A 57 5.64 -11.82 -7.85
C SER A 57 6.43 -10.72 -8.55
N GLY A 58 6.80 -10.95 -9.81
CA GLY A 58 7.43 -9.92 -10.64
C GLY A 58 6.61 -8.63 -10.73
N LYS A 59 5.27 -8.74 -10.63
CA LYS A 59 4.37 -7.58 -10.60
C LYS A 59 4.51 -6.75 -9.32
N TYR A 60 4.79 -7.39 -8.19
CA TYR A 60 5.09 -6.68 -6.95
C TYR A 60 6.36 -5.84 -7.10
N ASP A 61 7.43 -6.44 -7.63
CA ASP A 61 8.70 -5.75 -7.85
C ASP A 61 8.56 -4.58 -8.83
N GLU A 62 7.81 -4.78 -9.92
CA GLU A 62 7.51 -3.72 -10.88
C GLU A 62 6.77 -2.54 -10.22
N LEU A 63 5.69 -2.83 -9.48
CA LEU A 63 4.93 -1.80 -8.77
C LEU A 63 5.79 -1.10 -7.71
N GLN A 64 6.60 -1.84 -6.96
CA GLN A 64 7.49 -1.27 -5.96
C GLN A 64 8.50 -0.29 -6.60
N LYS A 65 9.10 -0.66 -7.74
CA LYS A 65 10.00 0.23 -8.50
C LYS A 65 9.29 1.50 -8.95
N ILE A 66 8.03 1.40 -9.40
CA ILE A 66 7.22 2.57 -9.77
C ILE A 66 6.95 3.44 -8.55
N CYS A 67 6.48 2.86 -7.44
CA CYS A 67 6.14 3.60 -6.22
C CYS A 67 7.35 4.29 -5.57
N LYS A 68 8.54 3.70 -5.69
CA LYS A 68 9.77 4.21 -5.06
C LYS A 68 10.61 5.09 -5.97
N SER A 69 10.27 5.21 -7.27
CA SER A 69 11.00 6.12 -8.16
C SER A 69 10.78 7.58 -7.77
N PRO A 70 11.74 8.49 -8.03
CA PRO A 70 11.58 9.91 -7.76
C PRO A 70 10.48 10.53 -8.64
N CYS A 71 10.04 11.76 -8.31
CA CYS A 71 9.15 12.57 -9.14
C CYS A 71 9.97 13.64 -9.87
N LEU A 72 9.75 13.79 -11.17
CA LEU A 72 10.39 14.85 -11.96
C LEU A 72 9.67 16.21 -11.89
N SER A 73 8.38 16.22 -11.55
CA SER A 73 7.50 17.41 -11.68
C SER A 73 7.88 18.60 -10.79
N MET A 74 8.73 18.38 -9.78
CA MET A 74 9.09 19.43 -8.80
C MET A 74 10.47 20.06 -9.04
N GLY A 75 11.04 19.87 -10.22
CA GLY A 75 12.34 20.44 -10.61
C GLY A 75 13.55 19.69 -10.03
N LEU A 76 14.70 19.84 -10.69
CA LEU A 76 15.96 19.12 -10.42
C LEU A 76 16.53 19.28 -8.99
N LEU A 77 15.99 20.17 -8.17
CA LEU A 77 16.54 20.53 -6.86
C LEU A 77 15.92 19.79 -5.67
N LYS A 78 14.80 19.10 -5.84
CA LYS A 78 14.18 18.29 -4.76
C LYS A 78 13.62 17.01 -5.35
N GLN A 79 14.35 15.92 -5.23
CA GLN A 79 13.83 14.57 -5.42
C GLN A 79 12.74 14.28 -4.38
N GLN A 80 11.50 14.67 -4.68
CA GLN A 80 10.38 14.33 -3.82
C GLN A 80 9.95 12.88 -4.06
N LYS A 81 9.63 12.21 -2.98
CA LYS A 81 9.06 10.86 -3.04
C LYS A 81 7.62 10.95 -3.56
N LYS A 82 7.23 9.99 -4.39
CA LYS A 82 5.83 9.84 -4.82
C LYS A 82 4.89 9.68 -3.63
N LYS A 83 3.71 10.21 -3.78
CA LYS A 83 2.58 9.85 -2.92
C LYS A 83 1.99 8.54 -3.42
N VAL A 84 1.71 7.62 -2.51
CA VAL A 84 1.12 6.33 -2.83
C VAL A 84 -0.15 6.15 -2.02
N MET A 85 -1.24 5.79 -2.70
CA MET A 85 -2.53 5.49 -2.09
C MET A 85 -2.90 4.05 -2.44
N LEU A 86 -3.03 3.21 -1.43
CA LEU A 86 -3.48 1.84 -1.57
C LEU A 86 -4.95 1.76 -1.15
N LEU A 87 -5.81 1.27 -2.04
CA LEU A 87 -7.22 1.08 -1.79
C LEU A 87 -7.50 -0.41 -1.62
N SER A 88 -8.16 -0.77 -0.54
CA SER A 88 -8.53 -2.15 -0.26
C SER A 88 -9.77 -2.21 0.62
N ALA A 89 -10.69 -3.11 0.31
CA ALA A 89 -11.88 -3.34 1.12
C ALA A 89 -11.57 -4.01 2.48
N THR A 90 -10.46 -4.73 2.59
CA THR A 90 -10.11 -5.57 3.74
C THR A 90 -8.66 -5.42 4.20
N PRO A 91 -8.20 -4.22 4.57
CA PRO A 91 -6.78 -4.01 4.90
C PRO A 91 -6.35 -4.71 6.20
N LEU A 92 -7.27 -4.96 7.12
CA LEU A 92 -6.99 -5.52 8.45
C LEU A 92 -7.24 -7.03 8.58
N ASN A 93 -7.81 -7.68 7.56
CA ASN A 93 -8.02 -9.14 7.59
C ASN A 93 -6.82 -9.91 7.02
N ASN A 94 -5.73 -9.22 6.79
CA ASN A 94 -4.50 -9.77 6.22
C ASN A 94 -3.52 -10.15 7.33
N ARG A 95 -2.67 -11.13 7.06
CA ARG A 95 -1.59 -11.50 7.98
C ARG A 95 -0.63 -10.32 8.20
N PRO A 96 0.08 -10.27 9.35
CA PRO A 96 1.05 -9.19 9.59
C PRO A 96 2.13 -9.05 8.50
N ASP A 97 2.56 -10.17 7.90
CA ASP A 97 3.49 -10.18 6.76
C ASP A 97 2.87 -9.57 5.48
N ASP A 98 1.59 -9.82 5.21
CA ASP A 98 0.88 -9.21 4.08
C ASP A 98 0.85 -7.68 4.19
N LEU A 99 0.59 -7.18 5.41
CA LEU A 99 0.58 -5.75 5.68
C LEU A 99 1.98 -5.14 5.55
N LEU A 100 3.01 -5.80 6.07
CA LEU A 100 4.39 -5.38 5.88
C LEU A 100 4.72 -5.26 4.39
N ASN A 101 4.36 -6.25 3.57
CA ASN A 101 4.62 -6.22 2.14
C ASN A 101 3.91 -5.06 1.45
N GLN A 102 2.65 -4.76 1.80
CA GLN A 102 1.96 -3.58 1.27
C GLN A 102 2.66 -2.26 1.65
N LEU A 103 3.13 -2.12 2.88
CA LEU A 103 3.90 -0.94 3.30
C LEU A 103 5.24 -0.84 2.55
N LEU A 104 5.90 -1.95 2.31
CA LEU A 104 7.17 -2.00 1.58
C LEU A 104 7.06 -1.64 0.10
N LEU A 105 5.87 -1.58 -0.49
CA LEU A 105 5.67 -1.01 -1.82
C LEU A 105 6.18 0.44 -1.91
N PHE A 106 6.03 1.23 -0.85
CA PHE A 106 6.37 2.66 -0.87
C PHE A 106 7.28 3.10 0.29
N GLN A 107 7.46 2.28 1.33
CA GLN A 107 8.35 2.57 2.44
C GLN A 107 9.69 1.84 2.30
N ASN A 108 10.75 2.43 2.84
CA ASN A 108 12.00 1.73 3.02
C ASN A 108 11.96 0.91 4.30
N SER A 109 12.47 -0.31 4.25
CA SER A 109 12.44 -1.23 5.40
C SER A 109 13.26 -0.75 6.61
N GLN A 110 14.36 -0.04 6.37
CA GLN A 110 15.32 0.39 7.39
C GLN A 110 15.26 1.88 7.70
N SER A 111 14.62 2.67 6.83
CA SER A 111 14.45 4.12 7.01
C SER A 111 13.01 4.49 6.63
N CYS A 112 12.08 4.11 7.50
CA CYS A 112 10.66 4.34 7.33
C CYS A 112 10.28 5.77 7.72
N THR A 113 9.30 6.34 7.02
CA THR A 113 8.79 7.69 7.31
C THR A 113 7.56 7.68 8.23
N ILE A 114 7.13 6.52 8.71
CA ILE A 114 6.04 6.40 9.69
C ILE A 114 6.58 6.82 11.06
N ASP A 115 5.95 7.81 11.65
CA ASP A 115 6.37 8.36 12.93
C ASP A 115 6.45 7.27 14.02
N GLY A 116 7.58 7.28 14.77
CA GLY A 116 7.86 6.30 15.82
C GLY A 116 8.27 4.90 15.34
N ILE A 117 8.41 4.67 14.01
CA ILE A 117 8.86 3.39 13.44
C ILE A 117 9.97 3.62 12.41
N PRO A 118 11.21 3.81 12.83
CA PRO A 118 12.31 4.04 11.89
C PRO A 118 12.66 2.80 11.05
N ASN A 119 12.33 1.60 11.54
CA ASN A 119 12.65 0.34 10.88
C ASN A 119 11.44 -0.61 10.89
N LEU A 120 10.79 -0.75 9.74
CA LEU A 120 9.60 -1.60 9.56
C LEU A 120 9.90 -3.08 9.81
N LYS A 121 11.00 -3.59 9.28
CA LYS A 121 11.36 -5.01 9.48
C LYS A 121 11.59 -5.30 10.95
N LYS A 122 12.33 -4.45 11.66
CA LYS A 122 12.57 -4.63 13.11
C LYS A 122 11.27 -4.60 13.91
N PHE A 123 10.29 -3.80 13.50
CA PHE A 123 8.99 -3.74 14.15
C PHE A 123 8.14 -4.98 13.85
N PHE A 124 8.05 -5.38 12.57
CA PHE A 124 7.13 -6.44 12.15
C PHE A 124 7.66 -7.86 12.38
N THR A 125 8.98 -8.10 12.33
CA THR A 125 9.55 -9.46 12.46
C THR A 125 9.07 -10.18 13.72
N PRO A 126 9.19 -9.62 14.95
CA PRO A 126 8.72 -10.30 16.14
C PRO A 126 7.21 -10.54 16.15
N LEU A 127 6.41 -9.63 15.59
CA LEU A 127 4.96 -9.78 15.50
C LEU A 127 4.54 -10.88 14.52
N ILE A 128 5.27 -11.01 13.40
CA ILE A 128 5.06 -12.09 12.44
C ILE A 128 5.41 -13.46 13.05
N GLU A 129 6.50 -13.54 13.80
CA GLU A 129 6.91 -14.75 14.50
C GLU A 129 5.90 -15.13 15.59
N GLU A 130 5.47 -14.16 16.41
CA GLU A 130 4.44 -14.34 17.43
C GLU A 130 3.12 -14.83 16.79
N TYR A 131 2.66 -14.18 15.72
CA TYR A 131 1.47 -14.58 14.98
C TYR A 131 1.58 -16.01 14.44
N ARG A 132 2.70 -16.36 13.82
CA ARG A 132 2.92 -17.71 13.28
C ARG A 132 2.93 -18.78 14.38
N LYS A 133 3.46 -18.46 15.57
CA LYS A 133 3.46 -19.35 16.73
C LYS A 133 2.03 -19.57 17.23
N VAL A 134 1.28 -18.49 17.45
CA VAL A 134 -0.12 -18.51 17.90
C VAL A 134 -0.99 -19.31 16.91
N MET A 135 -0.83 -19.06 15.61
CA MET A 135 -1.64 -19.71 14.57
C MET A 135 -1.37 -21.22 14.43
N ARG A 136 -0.22 -21.74 14.88
CA ARG A 136 0.01 -23.20 14.95
C ARG A 136 -0.91 -23.89 15.96
N ASP A 137 -1.27 -23.19 17.03
CA ASP A 137 -2.11 -23.72 18.10
C ASP A 137 -3.62 -23.56 17.85
N ARG A 138 -4.02 -22.87 16.76
CA ARG A 138 -5.42 -22.55 16.42
C ARG A 138 -6.35 -23.77 16.38
N GLY A 139 -5.82 -24.94 16.02
CA GLY A 139 -6.61 -26.18 15.97
C GLY A 139 -6.88 -26.81 17.36
N ASN A 140 -6.13 -26.42 18.38
CA ASN A 140 -6.14 -27.03 19.71
C ASN A 140 -6.77 -26.13 20.78
N ARG A 141 -6.82 -24.82 20.55
CA ARG A 141 -7.37 -23.84 21.51
C ARG A 141 -7.85 -22.57 20.81
N ASP A 142 -8.65 -21.77 21.50
CA ASP A 142 -8.97 -20.42 21.06
C ASP A 142 -7.74 -19.52 21.18
N VAL A 143 -7.39 -18.84 20.10
CA VAL A 143 -6.22 -17.96 19.96
C VAL A 143 -6.64 -16.51 19.66
N THR A 144 -7.93 -16.21 19.74
CA THR A 144 -8.49 -14.91 19.33
C THR A 144 -7.82 -13.76 20.09
N ALA A 145 -7.70 -13.89 21.41
CA ALA A 145 -7.16 -12.82 22.25
C ALA A 145 -5.69 -12.49 21.91
N GLU A 146 -4.87 -13.51 21.65
CA GLU A 146 -3.46 -13.31 21.27
C GLU A 146 -3.34 -12.67 19.89
N VAL A 147 -4.16 -13.12 18.94
CA VAL A 147 -4.21 -12.53 17.60
C VAL A 147 -4.65 -11.07 17.67
N ASP A 148 -5.70 -10.76 18.44
CA ASP A 148 -6.19 -9.39 18.63
C ASP A 148 -5.13 -8.50 19.26
N SER A 149 -4.36 -8.99 20.25
CA SER A 149 -3.25 -8.25 20.86
C SER A 149 -2.15 -7.88 19.85
N ILE A 150 -1.82 -8.81 18.93
CA ILE A 150 -0.85 -8.54 17.85
C ILE A 150 -1.38 -7.44 16.92
N TYR A 151 -2.64 -7.55 16.51
CA TYR A 151 -3.24 -6.54 15.63
C TYR A 151 -3.44 -5.19 16.31
N GLU A 152 -3.69 -5.15 17.60
CA GLU A 152 -3.76 -3.91 18.36
C GLU A 152 -2.41 -3.17 18.37
N LYS A 153 -1.30 -3.88 18.57
CA LYS A 153 0.06 -3.30 18.46
C LYS A 153 0.29 -2.70 17.06
N ILE A 154 -0.10 -3.42 16.00
CA ILE A 154 0.04 -2.96 14.61
C ILE A 154 -0.87 -1.76 14.35
N ARG A 155 -2.12 -1.81 14.80
CA ARG A 155 -3.09 -0.72 14.64
C ARG A 155 -2.57 0.57 15.25
N ASN A 156 -2.27 0.57 16.52
CA ASN A 156 -1.87 1.75 17.27
C ASN A 156 -0.56 2.37 16.77
N LYS A 157 0.38 1.55 16.30
CA LYS A 157 1.70 2.02 15.88
C LYS A 157 1.79 2.36 14.40
N VAL A 158 1.01 1.69 13.54
CA VAL A 158 1.12 1.81 12.08
C VAL A 158 -0.19 2.27 11.46
N ILE A 159 -1.27 1.48 11.61
CA ILE A 159 -2.48 1.66 10.82
C ILE A 159 -3.13 3.02 11.09
N ASP A 160 -3.27 3.43 12.33
CA ASP A 160 -3.90 4.70 12.72
C ASP A 160 -3.14 5.92 12.17
N LYS A 161 -1.87 5.75 11.78
CA LYS A 161 -1.04 6.82 11.21
C LYS A 161 -1.07 6.91 9.69
N VAL A 162 -1.39 5.80 9.02
CA VAL A 162 -1.26 5.72 7.54
C VAL A 162 -2.56 5.39 6.83
N THR A 163 -3.64 5.10 7.58
CA THR A 163 -4.91 4.64 7.00
C THR A 163 -6.04 5.60 7.28
N VAL A 164 -6.84 5.87 6.26
CA VAL A 164 -8.14 6.52 6.41
C VAL A 164 -9.22 5.46 6.20
N ARG A 165 -9.94 5.12 7.26
CA ARG A 165 -11.05 4.17 7.20
C ARG A 165 -12.37 4.94 7.04
N ARG A 166 -13.16 4.56 6.03
CA ARG A 166 -14.53 5.03 5.86
C ARG A 166 -15.49 3.83 5.84
N THR A 167 -16.47 3.84 6.71
CA THR A 167 -17.57 2.86 6.74
C THR A 167 -18.82 3.50 6.18
N ARG A 168 -19.84 2.69 5.82
CA ARG A 168 -21.14 3.21 5.38
C ARG A 168 -21.75 4.14 6.42
N ASN A 169 -21.62 3.83 7.70
CA ASN A 169 -22.15 4.67 8.79
C ASN A 169 -21.45 6.02 8.86
N ASN A 170 -20.14 6.10 8.60
CA ASN A 170 -19.42 7.37 8.54
C ASN A 170 -19.93 8.25 7.39
N ILE A 171 -20.21 7.65 6.22
CA ILE A 171 -20.70 8.39 5.04
C ILE A 171 -22.13 8.90 5.25
N LEU A 172 -22.95 8.17 5.99
CA LEU A 172 -24.35 8.56 6.28
C LEU A 172 -24.43 9.68 7.32
N ASN A 173 -23.44 9.78 8.22
CA ASN A 173 -23.40 10.79 9.29
C ASN A 173 -22.64 12.07 8.90
N ASP A 174 -21.95 12.10 7.75
CA ASP A 174 -21.24 13.26 7.21
C ASP A 174 -22.16 14.17 6.33
N LYS A 175 -23.52 14.09 6.52
CA LYS A 175 -24.50 14.94 5.81
C LYS A 175 -24.94 16.10 6.68
#